data_373a945edcc99a770b1470c67c9444d2
#
_entry.id   373a945edcc99a770b1470c67c9444d2
#
_cell.length_a   1.000
_cell.length_b   1.000
_cell.length_c   1.000
_cell.angle_alpha   90.00
_cell.angle_beta   90.00
_cell.angle_gamma   90.00
#
_symmetry.space_group_name_H-M   'P 1'
#
loop_
_entity.id
_entity.type
_entity.pdbx_description
1 polymer ?
#
loop_
_entity_poly.entity_id
_entity_poly.type
_entity_poly.pdbx_seq_one_letter_code
_entity_poly.pdbx_strand_id
1 'polypeptide(L)'
;MPSGLKNSRQLVIPLVTPKWSLLGCGALGGVFASLLTLSGQSTRVLLREYHKSTLHPGIDFTSLEGHVQLLNIERGFVSKPGKIQRLLVMTKASQVIAALTPLVGNLDAGVPIVLLHNGMGIAEQVVEMFPHNPVIAGVTSHGAMQCGHFVFRHTGKGETWLGPINDAAKAHAALADELALALGQAGWDEQVLTRQWQKLAINCAINPLTALYKLKNGELAGPRFADALQQICVEVADVMCAEGVATTAEELQRRVMTVVELTADNYSSMHQDMELGRETEIEAINGFLLAKAARHGIAVPVNQGLYQAIKEKSQAV
;
A
#
# COMPACT_ATOMS: atom_id res chain seq x y z
N MET A 1 -64.67 15.87 1.61
CA MET A 1 -63.45 15.02 1.43
C MET A 1 -62.30 15.93 1.13
N PRO A 2 -61.40 16.24 2.05
CA PRO A 2 -60.15 16.93 1.73
C PRO A 2 -59.01 15.90 1.64
N SER A 3 -58.38 15.89 0.47
CA SER A 3 -57.18 15.11 0.13
C SER A 3 -55.98 15.63 0.92
N GLY A 4 -55.48 14.81 1.85
CA GLY A 4 -54.27 15.10 2.60
C GLY A 4 -53.03 14.97 1.73
N LEU A 5 -52.39 16.10 1.45
CA LEU A 5 -51.00 16.14 0.94
C LEU A 5 -50.03 15.65 2.04
N LYS A 6 -49.52 14.47 1.88
CA LYS A 6 -48.39 14.00 2.69
C LYS A 6 -47.15 14.78 2.27
N ASN A 7 -46.76 15.77 3.05
CA ASN A 7 -45.47 16.42 2.99
C ASN A 7 -44.39 15.39 3.45
N SER A 8 -43.78 14.69 2.51
CA SER A 8 -42.55 13.96 2.76
C SER A 8 -41.41 14.98 2.93
N ARG A 9 -41.11 15.34 4.17
CA ARG A 9 -39.89 16.06 4.51
C ARG A 9 -38.73 15.15 4.11
N GLN A 10 -38.11 15.41 2.97
CA GLN A 10 -36.78 14.89 2.66
C GLN A 10 -35.82 15.43 3.74
N LEU A 11 -35.30 14.54 4.55
CA LEU A 11 -34.18 14.85 5.40
C LEU A 11 -32.99 15.20 4.47
N VAL A 12 -32.71 16.48 4.35
CA VAL A 12 -31.45 16.95 3.75
C VAL A 12 -30.36 16.68 4.80
N ILE A 13 -29.74 15.52 4.71
CA ILE A 13 -28.52 15.25 5.47
C ILE A 13 -27.49 16.21 4.88
N PRO A 14 -26.89 17.12 5.67
CA PRO A 14 -25.82 17.98 5.16
C PRO A 14 -24.71 17.07 4.64
N LEU A 15 -24.27 17.30 3.39
CA LEU A 15 -23.12 16.62 2.78
C LEU A 15 -21.89 16.98 3.61
N VAL A 16 -21.56 16.14 4.57
CA VAL A 16 -20.30 16.25 5.33
C VAL A 16 -19.18 15.84 4.38
N THR A 17 -18.25 16.76 4.11
CA THR A 17 -17.07 16.44 3.28
C THR A 17 -16.32 15.28 3.93
N PRO A 18 -16.07 14.18 3.21
CA PRO A 18 -15.35 13.06 3.76
C PRO A 18 -13.98 13.46 4.29
N LYS A 19 -13.65 13.00 5.49
CA LYS A 19 -12.38 13.28 6.14
C LYS A 19 -11.23 12.58 5.41
N TRP A 20 -11.45 11.33 4.99
CA TRP A 20 -10.49 10.52 4.24
C TRP A 20 -10.99 10.23 2.84
N SER A 21 -10.18 10.52 1.84
CA SER A 21 -10.40 10.10 0.45
C SER A 21 -9.33 9.08 0.09
N LEU A 22 -9.75 7.84 -0.23
CA LEU A 22 -8.84 6.77 -0.60
C LEU A 22 -8.75 6.65 -2.11
N LEU A 23 -7.57 6.75 -2.66
CA LEU A 23 -7.26 6.52 -4.07
C LEU A 23 -6.67 5.13 -4.21
N GLY A 24 -7.45 4.21 -4.79
CA GLY A 24 -7.13 2.80 -4.90
C GLY A 24 -7.92 1.93 -3.91
N CYS A 25 -8.75 1.05 -4.47
CA CYS A 25 -9.59 0.09 -3.74
C CYS A 25 -9.20 -1.35 -4.09
N GLY A 26 -7.88 -1.65 -4.00
CA GLY A 26 -7.36 -3.01 -3.98
C GLY A 26 -7.52 -3.64 -2.60
N ALA A 27 -6.83 -4.77 -2.34
CA ALA A 27 -6.96 -5.51 -1.08
C ALA A 27 -6.77 -4.62 0.16
N LEU A 28 -5.61 -3.95 0.28
CA LEU A 28 -5.33 -3.06 1.42
C LEU A 28 -6.24 -1.83 1.42
N GLY A 29 -6.48 -1.19 0.27
CA GLY A 29 -7.34 -0.02 0.17
C GLY A 29 -8.77 -0.30 0.63
N GLY A 30 -9.33 -1.45 0.25
CA GLY A 30 -10.65 -1.89 0.70
C GLY A 30 -10.71 -2.16 2.21
N VAL A 31 -9.69 -2.84 2.76
CA VAL A 31 -9.59 -3.07 4.21
C VAL A 31 -9.45 -1.75 4.97
N PHE A 32 -8.58 -0.84 4.54
CA PHE A 32 -8.41 0.46 5.20
C PHE A 32 -9.68 1.32 5.13
N ALA A 33 -10.35 1.38 3.97
CA ALA A 33 -11.63 2.08 3.83
C ALA A 33 -12.67 1.52 4.82
N SER A 34 -12.71 0.20 4.97
CA SER A 34 -13.62 -0.49 5.90
C SER A 34 -13.30 -0.14 7.37
N LEU A 35 -12.03 -0.25 7.77
CA LEU A 35 -11.59 0.02 9.14
C LEU A 35 -11.80 1.51 9.52
N LEU A 36 -11.50 2.44 8.63
CA LEU A 36 -11.77 3.86 8.83
C LEU A 36 -13.28 4.13 9.01
N THR A 37 -14.11 3.51 8.19
CA THR A 37 -15.57 3.65 8.31
C THR A 37 -16.09 3.06 9.63
N LEU A 38 -15.61 1.88 10.01
CA LEU A 38 -16.00 1.21 11.27
C LEU A 38 -15.57 2.00 12.52
N SER A 39 -14.47 2.75 12.43
CA SER A 39 -14.05 3.66 13.51
C SER A 39 -14.84 4.98 13.56
N GLY A 40 -15.89 5.13 12.73
CA GLY A 40 -16.73 6.32 12.68
C GLY A 40 -16.14 7.48 11.87
N GLN A 41 -15.05 7.26 11.14
CA GLN A 41 -14.46 8.30 10.30
C GLN A 41 -15.18 8.39 8.95
N SER A 42 -15.57 9.60 8.54
CA SER A 42 -16.19 9.84 7.25
C SER A 42 -15.16 9.53 6.13
N THR A 43 -15.47 8.52 5.33
CA THR A 43 -14.53 7.93 4.36
C THR A 43 -15.21 7.81 3.00
N ARG A 44 -14.47 8.11 1.94
CA ARG A 44 -14.87 7.79 0.57
C ARG A 44 -13.75 7.13 -0.21
N VAL A 45 -14.13 6.37 -1.24
CA VAL A 45 -13.20 5.77 -2.20
C VAL A 45 -13.30 6.53 -3.52
N LEU A 46 -12.16 6.98 -4.05
CA LEU A 46 -12.05 7.60 -5.36
C LEU A 46 -11.77 6.52 -6.42
N LEU A 47 -12.66 6.42 -7.39
CA LEU A 47 -12.64 5.41 -8.45
C LEU A 47 -12.35 6.04 -9.81
N ARG A 48 -11.87 5.23 -10.75
CA ARG A 48 -11.81 5.62 -12.16
C ARG A 48 -13.20 5.53 -12.80
N GLU A 49 -13.43 6.34 -13.86
CA GLU A 49 -14.73 6.46 -14.53
C GLU A 49 -15.33 5.14 -15.03
N TYR A 50 -14.51 4.21 -15.49
CA TYR A 50 -15.00 2.92 -16.00
C TYR A 50 -15.64 2.02 -14.92
N HIS A 51 -15.43 2.31 -13.64
CA HIS A 51 -16.09 1.60 -12.55
C HIS A 51 -17.56 2.05 -12.32
N LYS A 52 -18.07 3.03 -13.07
CA LYS A 52 -19.47 3.50 -12.92
C LYS A 52 -20.49 2.41 -13.16
N SER A 53 -20.24 1.47 -14.09
CA SER A 53 -21.17 0.41 -14.47
C SER A 53 -21.19 -0.79 -13.50
N THR A 54 -20.27 -0.87 -12.57
CA THR A 54 -20.11 -2.01 -11.65
C THR A 54 -20.41 -1.61 -10.20
N LEU A 55 -21.59 -0.98 -10.01
CA LEU A 55 -22.00 -0.47 -8.70
C LEU A 55 -22.43 -1.63 -7.78
N HIS A 56 -21.51 -2.10 -6.98
CA HIS A 56 -21.84 -2.87 -5.78
C HIS A 56 -22.45 -1.91 -4.73
N PRO A 57 -23.47 -2.31 -3.95
CA PRO A 57 -24.16 -1.42 -2.99
C PRO A 57 -23.27 -0.88 -1.87
N GLY A 58 -22.13 -1.54 -1.59
CA GLY A 58 -21.19 -1.16 -0.55
C GLY A 58 -19.85 -1.87 -0.69
N ILE A 59 -19.16 -2.03 0.41
CA ILE A 59 -18.00 -2.91 0.56
C ILE A 59 -18.40 -4.07 1.47
N ASP A 60 -18.26 -5.31 0.98
CA ASP A 60 -18.35 -6.50 1.82
C ASP A 60 -17.01 -6.68 2.53
N PHE A 61 -17.01 -6.52 3.84
CA PHE A 61 -15.83 -6.61 4.66
C PHE A 61 -15.89 -7.79 5.63
N THR A 62 -14.84 -8.61 5.65
CA THR A 62 -14.64 -9.66 6.64
C THR A 62 -13.52 -9.26 7.60
N SER A 63 -13.83 -9.15 8.89
CA SER A 63 -12.85 -8.82 9.94
C SER A 63 -11.87 -9.96 10.22
N LEU A 64 -10.87 -9.72 11.07
CA LEU A 64 -9.94 -10.76 11.55
C LEU A 64 -10.64 -11.90 12.27
N GLU A 65 -11.72 -11.59 12.99
CA GLU A 65 -12.54 -12.55 13.74
C GLU A 65 -13.53 -13.31 12.85
N GLY A 66 -13.58 -12.98 11.55
CA GLY A 66 -14.46 -13.60 10.57
C GLY A 66 -15.86 -12.99 10.49
N HIS A 67 -16.12 -11.88 11.16
CA HIS A 67 -17.42 -11.18 11.04
C HIS A 67 -17.54 -10.52 9.66
N VAL A 68 -18.64 -10.79 8.96
CA VAL A 68 -18.93 -10.23 7.65
C VAL A 68 -19.92 -9.06 7.80
N GLN A 69 -19.60 -7.92 7.19
CA GLN A 69 -20.43 -6.73 7.23
C GLN A 69 -20.47 -6.06 5.85
N LEU A 70 -21.65 -5.59 5.44
CA LEU A 70 -21.81 -4.70 4.29
C LEU A 70 -21.69 -3.24 4.77
N LEU A 71 -20.65 -2.55 4.32
CA LEU A 71 -20.37 -1.17 4.69
C LEU A 71 -20.76 -0.24 3.57
N ASN A 72 -21.61 0.75 3.88
CA ASN A 72 -21.94 1.81 2.96
C ASN A 72 -20.85 2.89 2.99
N ILE A 73 -19.97 2.90 1.98
CA ILE A 73 -18.86 3.83 1.86
C ILE A 73 -19.11 4.74 0.67
N GLU A 74 -18.98 6.05 0.87
CA GLU A 74 -19.14 7.03 -0.20
C GLU A 74 -18.16 6.75 -1.34
N ARG A 75 -18.62 6.95 -2.56
CA ARG A 75 -17.82 6.81 -3.78
C ARG A 75 -17.76 8.11 -4.52
N GLY A 76 -16.56 8.48 -4.93
CA GLY A 76 -16.28 9.59 -5.82
C GLY A 76 -15.51 9.11 -7.04
N PHE A 77 -15.32 10.00 -8.00
CA PHE A 77 -14.53 9.74 -9.18
C PHE A 77 -13.36 10.72 -9.26
N VAL A 78 -12.22 10.22 -9.71
CA VAL A 78 -10.99 11.03 -9.83
C VAL A 78 -11.14 12.21 -10.78
N SER A 79 -12.06 12.13 -11.76
CA SER A 79 -12.38 13.22 -12.69
C SER A 79 -13.20 14.35 -12.05
N LYS A 80 -13.91 14.06 -10.95
CA LYS A 80 -14.72 15.00 -10.17
C LYS A 80 -14.60 14.68 -8.69
N PRO A 81 -13.43 14.88 -8.10
CA PRO A 81 -13.13 14.35 -6.77
C PRO A 81 -13.91 15.09 -5.66
N GLY A 82 -14.47 16.27 -5.95
CA GLY A 82 -15.00 17.15 -4.93
C GLY A 82 -13.93 17.62 -3.95
N LYS A 83 -14.31 18.19 -2.81
CA LYS A 83 -13.34 18.64 -1.81
C LYS A 83 -12.65 17.45 -1.14
N ILE A 84 -11.32 17.43 -1.13
CA ILE A 84 -10.47 16.44 -0.45
C ILE A 84 -9.87 17.12 0.78
N GLN A 85 -9.98 16.48 1.96
CA GLN A 85 -9.32 16.95 3.19
C GLN A 85 -8.02 16.20 3.46
N ARG A 86 -8.00 14.89 3.19
CA ARG A 86 -6.83 14.01 3.29
C ARG A 86 -6.91 13.00 2.17
N LEU A 87 -5.79 12.78 1.49
CA LEU A 87 -5.70 11.80 0.41
C LEU A 87 -4.81 10.64 0.83
N LEU A 88 -5.39 9.43 0.88
CA LEU A 88 -4.68 8.19 1.14
C LEU A 88 -4.54 7.41 -0.17
N VAL A 89 -3.32 7.26 -0.66
CA VAL A 89 -3.01 6.59 -1.93
C VAL A 89 -2.59 5.15 -1.66
N MET A 90 -3.39 4.20 -2.13
CA MET A 90 -3.24 2.77 -1.88
C MET A 90 -3.32 1.94 -3.17
N THR A 91 -2.93 2.55 -4.29
CA THR A 91 -2.75 1.83 -5.55
C THR A 91 -1.41 1.08 -5.55
N LYS A 92 -1.20 0.18 -6.49
CA LYS A 92 0.15 -0.35 -6.74
C LYS A 92 1.11 0.76 -7.14
N ALA A 93 2.39 0.62 -6.81
CA ALA A 93 3.40 1.64 -7.08
C ALA A 93 3.40 2.08 -8.56
N SER A 94 3.31 1.15 -9.51
CA SER A 94 3.24 1.45 -10.95
C SER A 94 2.02 2.30 -11.37
N GLN A 95 1.00 2.35 -10.54
CA GLN A 95 -0.25 3.05 -10.83
C GLN A 95 -0.37 4.41 -10.14
N VAL A 96 0.51 4.73 -9.18
CA VAL A 96 0.40 5.94 -8.35
C VAL A 96 0.35 7.21 -9.19
N ILE A 97 1.31 7.39 -10.08
CA ILE A 97 1.43 8.60 -10.91
C ILE A 97 0.20 8.76 -11.81
N ALA A 98 -0.18 7.69 -12.53
CA ALA A 98 -1.36 7.72 -13.39
C ALA A 98 -2.67 7.97 -12.60
N ALA A 99 -2.75 7.46 -11.38
CA ALA A 99 -3.94 7.67 -10.53
C ALA A 99 -4.01 9.09 -9.96
N LEU A 100 -2.87 9.73 -9.69
CA LEU A 100 -2.78 11.09 -9.17
C LEU A 100 -2.88 12.16 -10.27
N THR A 101 -2.52 11.86 -11.51
CA THR A 101 -2.52 12.83 -12.63
C THR A 101 -3.85 13.61 -12.76
N PRO A 102 -5.05 12.99 -12.67
CA PRO A 102 -6.31 13.74 -12.75
C PRO A 102 -6.55 14.72 -11.60
N LEU A 103 -5.80 14.58 -10.50
CA LEU A 103 -5.92 15.45 -9.32
C LEU A 103 -4.97 16.66 -9.39
N VAL A 104 -4.02 16.68 -10.32
CA VAL A 104 -3.16 17.85 -10.55
C VAL A 104 -4.01 19.05 -10.93
N GLY A 105 -3.85 20.17 -10.21
CA GLY A 105 -4.68 21.36 -10.36
C GLY A 105 -6.10 21.29 -9.76
N ASN A 106 -6.52 20.11 -9.28
CA ASN A 106 -7.82 19.89 -8.64
C ASN A 106 -7.72 19.56 -7.13
N LEU A 107 -6.52 19.38 -6.62
CA LEU A 107 -6.25 19.16 -5.20
C LEU A 107 -5.82 20.48 -4.58
N ASP A 108 -6.52 20.92 -3.54
CA ASP A 108 -6.19 22.15 -2.83
C ASP A 108 -4.78 22.08 -2.23
N ALA A 109 -4.07 23.21 -2.25
CA ALA A 109 -2.78 23.33 -1.58
C ALA A 109 -2.89 23.00 -0.08
N GLY A 110 -1.86 22.38 0.48
CA GLY A 110 -1.83 21.99 1.89
C GLY A 110 -2.60 20.70 2.24
N VAL A 111 -3.35 20.11 1.31
CA VAL A 111 -3.98 18.80 1.54
C VAL A 111 -2.90 17.72 1.63
N PRO A 112 -2.81 16.94 2.74
CA PRO A 112 -1.83 15.89 2.87
C PRO A 112 -2.11 14.70 1.94
N ILE A 113 -1.04 14.23 1.30
CA ILE A 113 -1.03 13.05 0.43
C ILE A 113 -0.23 11.97 1.16
N VAL A 114 -0.90 10.91 1.59
CA VAL A 114 -0.28 9.76 2.27
C VAL A 114 -0.11 8.62 1.26
N LEU A 115 1.13 8.20 1.02
CA LEU A 115 1.48 7.15 0.08
C LEU A 115 1.66 5.82 0.85
N LEU A 116 0.75 4.87 0.66
CA LEU A 116 0.77 3.55 1.30
C LEU A 116 0.80 2.43 0.24
N HIS A 117 1.83 2.42 -0.60
CA HIS A 117 2.11 1.35 -1.55
C HIS A 117 3.36 0.56 -1.15
N ASN A 118 3.56 -0.61 -1.73
CA ASN A 118 4.80 -1.35 -1.60
C ASN A 118 5.86 -0.79 -2.56
N GLY A 119 7.13 -1.03 -2.22
CA GLY A 119 8.26 -0.52 -3.00
C GLY A 119 8.56 0.94 -2.70
N MET A 120 9.53 1.48 -3.41
CA MET A 120 10.08 2.83 -3.23
C MET A 120 10.28 3.52 -4.59
N GLY A 121 10.70 4.81 -4.59
CA GLY A 121 11.08 5.56 -5.79
C GLY A 121 9.97 6.40 -6.43
N ILE A 122 8.78 6.43 -5.85
CA ILE A 122 7.62 7.18 -6.38
C ILE A 122 7.42 8.52 -5.64
N ALA A 123 7.85 8.62 -4.40
CA ALA A 123 7.53 9.74 -3.54
C ALA A 123 8.09 11.07 -4.08
N GLU A 124 9.28 11.07 -4.63
CA GLU A 124 9.93 12.25 -5.21
C GLU A 124 9.13 12.80 -6.40
N GLN A 125 8.63 11.92 -7.27
CA GLN A 125 7.78 12.32 -8.39
C GLN A 125 6.45 12.92 -7.90
N VAL A 126 5.89 12.39 -6.81
CA VAL A 126 4.66 12.96 -6.22
C VAL A 126 4.93 14.33 -5.63
N VAL A 127 6.08 14.57 -4.98
CA VAL A 127 6.48 15.91 -4.52
C VAL A 127 6.58 16.89 -5.68
N GLU A 128 7.18 16.49 -6.80
CA GLU A 128 7.26 17.33 -8.02
C GLU A 128 5.88 17.65 -8.61
N MET A 129 4.97 16.66 -8.62
CA MET A 129 3.60 16.84 -9.12
C MET A 129 2.75 17.75 -8.22
N PHE A 130 3.00 17.74 -6.91
CA PHE A 130 2.22 18.45 -5.89
C PHE A 130 3.11 19.29 -4.97
N PRO A 131 3.80 20.32 -5.50
CA PRO A 131 4.83 21.07 -4.77
C PRO A 131 4.31 21.85 -3.55
N HIS A 132 2.99 22.06 -3.47
CA HIS A 132 2.34 22.79 -2.38
C HIS A 132 1.61 21.88 -1.39
N ASN A 133 1.79 20.56 -1.50
CA ASN A 133 1.11 19.58 -0.67
C ASN A 133 2.08 18.85 0.24
N PRO A 134 1.71 18.57 1.50
CA PRO A 134 2.44 17.65 2.36
C PRO A 134 2.43 16.24 1.75
N VAL A 135 3.60 15.68 1.46
CA VAL A 135 3.75 14.30 0.99
C VAL A 135 4.32 13.45 2.11
N ILE A 136 3.58 12.43 2.48
CA ILE A 136 3.83 11.56 3.63
C ILE A 136 4.02 10.14 3.11
N ALA A 137 5.11 9.49 3.48
CA ALA A 137 5.27 8.07 3.24
C ALA A 137 4.59 7.26 4.33
N GLY A 138 4.08 6.10 3.95
CA GLY A 138 3.56 5.14 4.90
C GLY A 138 4.11 3.74 4.65
N VAL A 139 4.27 3.00 5.73
CA VAL A 139 4.63 1.58 5.73
C VAL A 139 3.59 0.84 6.55
N THR A 140 3.01 -0.22 6.00
CA THR A 140 2.05 -1.04 6.74
C THR A 140 2.40 -2.52 6.63
N SER A 141 2.17 -3.27 7.70
CA SER A 141 2.28 -4.73 7.76
C SER A 141 0.92 -5.43 7.86
N HIS A 142 -0.19 -4.71 7.72
CA HIS A 142 -1.52 -5.31 7.67
C HIS A 142 -1.65 -6.29 6.51
N GLY A 143 -2.25 -7.46 6.78
CA GLY A 143 -2.62 -8.44 5.78
C GLY A 143 -4.02 -8.17 5.23
N ALA A 144 -4.19 -8.24 3.92
CA ALA A 144 -5.47 -8.01 3.26
C ALA A 144 -5.62 -8.91 2.04
N MET A 145 -6.83 -9.36 1.77
CA MET A 145 -7.19 -10.14 0.58
C MET A 145 -8.42 -9.54 -0.08
N GLN A 146 -8.37 -9.42 -1.40
CA GLN A 146 -9.53 -9.11 -2.22
C GLN A 146 -10.14 -10.42 -2.73
N CYS A 147 -11.32 -10.76 -2.23
CA CYS A 147 -12.03 -12.00 -2.55
C CYS A 147 -12.99 -11.87 -3.73
N GLY A 148 -13.26 -10.62 -4.15
CA GLY A 148 -14.14 -10.29 -5.26
C GLY A 148 -14.22 -8.79 -5.49
N HIS A 149 -15.11 -8.37 -6.39
CA HIS A 149 -15.31 -6.94 -6.64
C HIS A 149 -15.95 -6.28 -5.42
N PHE A 150 -15.24 -5.37 -4.76
CA PHE A 150 -15.61 -4.75 -3.47
C PHE A 150 -15.85 -5.75 -2.31
N VAL A 151 -15.21 -6.92 -2.36
CA VAL A 151 -15.25 -7.93 -1.30
C VAL A 151 -13.84 -8.08 -0.73
N PHE A 152 -13.65 -7.71 0.53
CA PHE A 152 -12.33 -7.66 1.16
C PHE A 152 -12.31 -8.41 2.49
N ARG A 153 -11.17 -9.03 2.77
CA ARG A 153 -10.91 -9.71 4.04
C ARG A 153 -9.63 -9.15 4.67
N HIS A 154 -9.72 -8.77 5.93
CA HIS A 154 -8.58 -8.48 6.77
C HIS A 154 -7.96 -9.80 7.22
N THR A 155 -6.74 -10.11 6.78
CA THR A 155 -6.12 -11.42 7.00
C THR A 155 -5.00 -11.41 8.02
N GLY A 156 -4.51 -10.23 8.40
CA GLY A 156 -3.44 -10.11 9.40
C GLY A 156 -3.45 -8.73 10.06
N LYS A 157 -3.46 -8.71 11.39
CA LYS A 157 -3.24 -7.50 12.17
C LYS A 157 -1.79 -7.06 12.00
N GLY A 158 -1.59 -5.79 11.73
CA GLY A 158 -0.26 -5.21 11.53
C GLY A 158 -0.13 -3.84 12.17
N GLU A 159 0.97 -3.20 11.88
CA GLU A 159 1.27 -1.82 12.25
C GLU A 159 1.28 -0.93 11.02
N THR A 160 1.02 0.35 11.21
CA THR A 160 1.17 1.36 10.15
C THR A 160 2.02 2.52 10.66
N TRP A 161 3.09 2.82 9.98
CA TRP A 161 3.98 3.93 10.31
C TRP A 161 3.94 4.96 9.20
N LEU A 162 3.77 6.23 9.57
CA LEU A 162 3.79 7.38 8.68
C LEU A 162 5.02 8.23 8.98
N GLY A 163 5.47 8.99 7.98
CA GLY A 163 6.52 9.98 8.20
C GLY A 163 6.70 10.91 7.01
N PRO A 164 7.44 12.03 7.18
CA PRO A 164 7.52 13.09 6.20
C PRO A 164 8.43 12.71 5.03
N ILE A 165 8.02 13.06 3.80
CA ILE A 165 8.89 13.06 2.62
C ILE A 165 9.39 14.46 2.33
N ASN A 166 8.53 15.48 2.48
CA ASN A 166 8.91 16.89 2.32
C ASN A 166 8.70 17.67 3.64
N ASP A 167 9.26 18.88 3.71
CA ASP A 167 9.19 19.69 4.92
C ASP A 167 7.76 20.04 5.32
N ALA A 168 6.88 20.26 4.36
CA ALA A 168 5.47 20.53 4.61
C ALA A 168 4.76 19.38 5.36
N ALA A 169 5.23 18.15 5.21
CA ALA A 169 4.66 16.98 5.86
C ALA A 169 4.96 16.92 7.37
N LYS A 170 6.04 17.54 7.86
CA LYS A 170 6.47 17.47 9.28
C LYS A 170 5.41 17.96 10.27
N ALA A 171 4.54 18.88 9.85
CA ALA A 171 3.44 19.38 10.68
C ALA A 171 2.23 18.41 10.77
N HIS A 172 2.27 17.24 10.13
CA HIS A 172 1.12 16.36 9.98
C HIS A 172 1.21 15.06 10.82
N ALA A 173 2.04 15.03 11.87
CA ALA A 173 2.22 13.85 12.72
C ALA A 173 0.90 13.30 13.32
N ALA A 174 -0.04 14.19 13.62
CA ALA A 174 -1.37 13.81 14.15
C ALA A 174 -2.20 12.90 13.23
N LEU A 175 -1.83 12.78 11.93
CA LEU A 175 -2.48 11.83 11.03
C LEU A 175 -2.24 10.37 11.44
N ALA A 176 -1.10 10.09 12.08
CA ALA A 176 -0.83 8.76 12.60
C ALA A 176 -1.79 8.37 13.73
N ASP A 177 -2.08 9.30 14.65
CA ASP A 177 -3.05 9.08 15.74
C ASP A 177 -4.46 8.87 15.20
N GLU A 178 -4.83 9.60 14.14
CA GLU A 178 -6.12 9.42 13.48
C GLU A 178 -6.24 8.04 12.82
N LEU A 179 -5.18 7.55 12.18
CA LEU A 179 -5.15 6.19 11.64
C LEU A 179 -5.14 5.14 12.74
N ALA A 180 -4.48 5.40 13.88
CA ALA A 180 -4.44 4.46 15.00
C ALA A 180 -5.84 4.17 15.57
N LEU A 181 -6.76 5.15 15.56
CA LEU A 181 -8.16 4.93 15.95
C LEU A 181 -8.86 3.87 15.10
N ALA A 182 -8.49 3.74 13.83
CA ALA A 182 -9.08 2.78 12.90
C ALA A 182 -8.31 1.47 12.81
N LEU A 183 -6.99 1.54 12.81
CA LEU A 183 -6.10 0.42 12.52
C LEU A 183 -5.60 -0.29 13.79
N GLY A 184 -5.77 0.33 14.95
CA GLY A 184 -5.31 -0.14 16.26
C GLY A 184 -3.86 0.26 16.55
N GLN A 185 -2.91 0.02 15.63
CA GLN A 185 -1.51 0.40 15.83
C GLN A 185 -1.01 1.21 14.63
N ALA A 186 -0.85 2.51 14.84
CA ALA A 186 -0.18 3.39 13.90
C ALA A 186 0.65 4.43 14.67
N GLY A 187 1.72 4.93 14.03
CA GLY A 187 2.62 5.88 14.62
C GLY A 187 3.30 6.78 13.58
N TRP A 188 3.93 7.84 14.08
CA TRP A 188 4.74 8.74 13.27
C TRP A 188 6.22 8.45 13.47
N ASP A 189 6.99 8.43 12.39
CA ASP A 189 8.43 8.22 12.41
C ASP A 189 9.10 9.21 11.45
N GLU A 190 9.91 10.12 12.00
CA GLU A 190 10.70 11.06 11.21
C GLU A 190 11.70 10.35 10.26
N GLN A 191 12.05 9.10 10.57
CA GLN A 191 12.93 8.26 9.76
C GLN A 191 12.16 7.19 8.99
N VAL A 192 10.96 7.51 8.50
CA VAL A 192 10.08 6.56 7.78
C VAL A 192 10.78 5.88 6.60
N LEU A 193 11.74 6.55 5.96
CA LEU A 193 12.53 5.96 4.86
C LEU A 193 13.34 4.74 5.31
N THR A 194 13.86 4.74 6.54
CA THR A 194 14.52 3.57 7.12
C THR A 194 13.57 2.39 7.22
N ARG A 195 12.31 2.63 7.65
CA ARG A 195 11.28 1.58 7.68
C ARG A 195 10.91 1.09 6.29
N GLN A 196 10.83 1.99 5.31
CA GLN A 196 10.57 1.59 3.91
C GLN A 196 11.70 0.69 3.39
N TRP A 197 12.97 1.03 3.64
CA TRP A 197 14.11 0.19 3.27
C TRP A 197 14.07 -1.19 3.95
N GLN A 198 13.77 -1.24 5.25
CA GLN A 198 13.64 -2.51 5.98
C GLN A 198 12.54 -3.39 5.38
N LYS A 199 11.38 -2.81 5.03
CA LYS A 199 10.31 -3.55 4.37
C LYS A 199 10.70 -3.94 2.94
N LEU A 200 11.39 -3.07 2.21
CA LEU A 200 11.90 -3.39 0.87
C LEU A 200 12.84 -4.59 0.91
N ALA A 201 13.78 -4.64 1.86
CA ALA A 201 14.70 -5.75 2.04
C ALA A 201 13.98 -7.09 2.22
N ILE A 202 12.96 -7.12 3.08
CA ILE A 202 12.11 -8.30 3.27
C ILE A 202 11.42 -8.70 1.96
N ASN A 203 10.86 -7.72 1.25
CA ASN A 203 10.16 -7.97 -0.01
C ASN A 203 11.11 -8.45 -1.12
N CYS A 204 12.34 -7.92 -1.21
CA CYS A 204 13.37 -8.39 -2.15
C CYS A 204 13.71 -9.86 -1.93
N ALA A 205 13.72 -10.32 -0.66
CA ALA A 205 14.07 -11.70 -0.32
C ALA A 205 12.88 -12.66 -0.50
N ILE A 206 11.68 -12.30 -0.03
CA ILE A 206 10.54 -13.23 0.04
C ILE A 206 9.77 -13.25 -1.28
N ASN A 207 9.42 -12.09 -1.82
CA ASN A 207 8.42 -12.00 -2.88
C ASN A 207 8.84 -12.67 -4.19
N PRO A 208 10.03 -12.41 -4.76
CA PRO A 208 10.44 -13.05 -6.01
C PRO A 208 10.63 -14.56 -5.86
N LEU A 209 11.24 -15.03 -4.77
CA LEU A 209 11.47 -16.45 -4.55
C LEU A 209 10.15 -17.22 -4.45
N THR A 210 9.22 -16.76 -3.62
CA THR A 210 7.92 -17.42 -3.47
C THR A 210 7.08 -17.39 -4.74
N ALA A 211 7.16 -16.31 -5.52
CA ALA A 211 6.46 -16.19 -6.80
C ALA A 211 7.06 -17.09 -7.89
N LEU A 212 8.39 -17.18 -7.99
CA LEU A 212 9.08 -18.01 -8.99
C LEU A 212 8.88 -19.49 -8.73
N TYR A 213 8.95 -19.91 -7.48
CA TYR A 213 8.88 -21.33 -7.09
C TYR A 213 7.50 -21.77 -6.63
N LYS A 214 6.49 -20.87 -6.62
CA LYS A 214 5.08 -21.15 -6.22
C LYS A 214 4.97 -21.68 -4.79
N LEU A 215 5.65 -21.02 -3.85
CA LEU A 215 5.79 -21.45 -2.47
C LEU A 215 4.99 -20.57 -1.51
N LYS A 216 4.60 -21.16 -0.38
CA LYS A 216 4.27 -20.39 0.82
C LYS A 216 5.53 -19.79 1.42
N ASN A 217 5.39 -18.71 2.18
CA ASN A 217 6.53 -18.01 2.75
C ASN A 217 7.38 -18.92 3.66
N GLY A 218 6.76 -19.77 4.48
CA GLY A 218 7.44 -20.68 5.38
C GLY A 218 8.37 -21.72 4.71
N GLU A 219 8.11 -22.05 3.44
CA GLU A 219 8.92 -23.00 2.69
C GLU A 219 10.32 -22.44 2.37
N LEU A 220 10.51 -21.11 2.47
CA LEU A 220 11.80 -20.46 2.32
C LEU A 220 12.77 -20.75 3.48
N ALA A 221 12.29 -21.26 4.62
CA ALA A 221 13.14 -21.70 5.73
C ALA A 221 13.93 -22.98 5.41
N GLY A 222 13.60 -23.66 4.31
CA GLY A 222 14.30 -24.86 3.90
C GLY A 222 15.76 -24.61 3.45
N PRO A 223 16.66 -25.58 3.63
CA PRO A 223 18.09 -25.42 3.33
C PRO A 223 18.38 -25.06 1.86
N ARG A 224 17.46 -25.38 0.95
CA ARG A 224 17.55 -25.06 -0.47
C ARG A 224 17.68 -23.54 -0.74
N PHE A 225 17.11 -22.70 0.13
CA PHE A 225 17.07 -21.25 -0.07
C PHE A 225 18.06 -20.48 0.82
N ALA A 226 18.77 -21.16 1.71
CA ALA A 226 19.65 -20.52 2.69
C ALA A 226 20.70 -19.61 2.04
N ASP A 227 21.43 -20.13 1.06
CA ASP A 227 22.49 -19.38 0.35
C ASP A 227 21.91 -18.22 -0.45
N ALA A 228 20.77 -18.42 -1.13
CA ALA A 228 20.10 -17.37 -1.90
C ALA A 228 19.63 -16.23 -0.99
N LEU A 229 18.97 -16.55 0.14
CA LEU A 229 18.53 -15.56 1.12
C LEU A 229 19.70 -14.79 1.72
N GLN A 230 20.80 -15.47 2.04
CA GLN A 230 22.01 -14.82 2.54
C GLN A 230 22.58 -13.83 1.52
N GLN A 231 22.75 -14.25 0.27
CA GLN A 231 23.28 -13.38 -0.79
C GLN A 231 22.38 -12.19 -1.08
N ILE A 232 21.06 -12.39 -1.14
CA ILE A 232 20.11 -11.30 -1.28
C ILE A 232 20.27 -10.28 -0.14
N CYS A 233 20.38 -10.75 1.10
CA CYS A 233 20.54 -9.86 2.25
C CYS A 233 21.89 -9.11 2.23
N VAL A 234 22.98 -9.73 1.75
CA VAL A 234 24.26 -9.04 1.55
C VAL A 234 24.12 -7.92 0.53
N GLU A 235 23.62 -8.22 -0.66
CA GLU A 235 23.42 -7.21 -1.73
C GLU A 235 22.52 -6.06 -1.28
N VAL A 236 21.43 -6.35 -0.58
CA VAL A 236 20.51 -5.32 -0.09
C VAL A 236 21.16 -4.48 1.01
N ALA A 237 21.91 -5.10 1.94
CA ALA A 237 22.60 -4.39 3.02
C ALA A 237 23.64 -3.41 2.47
N ASP A 238 24.42 -3.83 1.46
CA ASP A 238 25.43 -2.96 0.82
C ASP A 238 24.79 -1.72 0.20
N VAL A 239 23.67 -1.89 -0.51
CA VAL A 239 22.94 -0.77 -1.11
C VAL A 239 22.31 0.12 -0.03
N MET A 240 21.70 -0.45 1.01
CA MET A 240 21.13 0.31 2.12
C MET A 240 22.19 1.18 2.82
N CYS A 241 23.37 0.60 3.10
CA CYS A 241 24.47 1.35 3.70
C CYS A 241 24.95 2.49 2.81
N ALA A 242 25.05 2.27 1.50
CA ALA A 242 25.41 3.33 0.53
C ALA A 242 24.35 4.45 0.45
N GLU A 243 23.08 4.13 0.68
CA GLU A 243 21.97 5.10 0.79
C GLU A 243 21.87 5.73 2.20
N GLY A 244 22.85 5.47 3.10
CA GLY A 244 22.89 6.07 4.45
C GLY A 244 22.03 5.36 5.50
N VAL A 245 21.51 4.18 5.20
CA VAL A 245 20.71 3.37 6.14
C VAL A 245 21.59 2.25 6.70
N ALA A 246 22.11 2.46 7.90
CA ALA A 246 22.99 1.49 8.56
C ALA A 246 22.27 0.18 8.86
N THR A 247 22.83 -0.93 8.40
CA THR A 247 22.33 -2.29 8.65
C THR A 247 23.45 -3.31 8.35
N THR A 248 23.24 -4.57 8.71
CA THR A 248 24.11 -5.69 8.29
C THR A 248 23.29 -6.77 7.59
N ALA A 249 23.98 -7.61 6.81
CA ALA A 249 23.35 -8.74 6.14
C ALA A 249 22.69 -9.70 7.14
N GLU A 250 23.36 -9.95 8.28
CA GLU A 250 22.85 -10.81 9.35
C GLU A 250 21.61 -10.23 10.02
N GLU A 251 21.55 -8.92 10.20
CA GLU A 251 20.36 -8.27 10.73
C GLU A 251 19.18 -8.41 9.76
N LEU A 252 19.40 -8.14 8.47
CA LEU A 252 18.38 -8.31 7.45
C LEU A 252 17.93 -9.76 7.35
N GLN A 253 18.84 -10.71 7.37
CA GLN A 253 18.52 -12.14 7.31
C GLN A 253 17.66 -12.57 8.51
N ARG A 254 18.00 -12.12 9.72
CA ARG A 254 17.15 -12.38 10.90
C ARG A 254 15.75 -11.82 10.74
N ARG A 255 15.62 -10.59 10.24
CA ARG A 255 14.31 -9.94 9.97
C ARG A 255 13.52 -10.71 8.91
N VAL A 256 14.15 -11.10 7.82
CA VAL A 256 13.53 -11.91 6.76
C VAL A 256 13.03 -13.22 7.32
N MET A 257 13.85 -13.95 8.08
CA MET A 257 13.47 -15.23 8.68
C MET A 257 12.33 -15.09 9.68
N THR A 258 12.33 -14.02 10.50
CA THR A 258 11.21 -13.73 11.40
C THR A 258 9.89 -13.57 10.61
N VAL A 259 9.91 -12.87 9.47
CA VAL A 259 8.70 -12.69 8.64
C VAL A 259 8.31 -14.00 7.95
N VAL A 260 9.27 -14.79 7.47
CA VAL A 260 9.05 -16.13 6.91
C VAL A 260 8.31 -17.02 7.90
N GLU A 261 8.72 -17.02 9.17
CA GLU A 261 8.10 -17.81 10.25
C GLU A 261 6.71 -17.28 10.63
N LEU A 262 6.58 -15.97 10.85
CA LEU A 262 5.30 -15.34 11.26
C LEU A 262 4.23 -15.46 10.17
N THR A 263 4.62 -15.60 8.91
CA THR A 263 3.72 -15.68 7.76
C THR A 263 3.82 -17.01 7.02
N ALA A 264 4.25 -18.07 7.72
CA ALA A 264 4.62 -19.36 7.10
C ALA A 264 3.53 -19.95 6.19
N ASP A 265 2.27 -19.82 6.59
CA ASP A 265 1.13 -20.33 5.82
C ASP A 265 0.63 -19.39 4.73
N ASN A 266 1.17 -18.19 4.61
CA ASN A 266 0.75 -17.21 3.64
C ASN A 266 1.50 -17.37 2.31
N TYR A 267 0.83 -16.97 1.23
CA TYR A 267 1.47 -16.67 -0.05
C TYR A 267 1.82 -15.19 -0.11
N SER A 268 2.99 -14.85 -0.64
CA SER A 268 3.38 -13.46 -0.84
C SER A 268 2.42 -12.73 -1.80
N SER A 269 2.36 -11.39 -1.71
CA SER A 269 1.56 -10.58 -2.64
C SER A 269 1.97 -10.77 -4.09
N MET A 270 3.27 -10.89 -4.37
CA MET A 270 3.81 -11.10 -5.71
C MET A 270 3.43 -12.48 -6.26
N HIS A 271 3.46 -13.53 -5.43
CA HIS A 271 2.96 -14.85 -5.80
C HIS A 271 1.49 -14.78 -6.20
N GLN A 272 0.65 -14.15 -5.37
CA GLN A 272 -0.78 -14.00 -5.65
C GLN A 272 -1.04 -13.18 -6.92
N ASP A 273 -0.25 -12.13 -7.18
CA ASP A 273 -0.37 -11.35 -8.40
C ASP A 273 -0.07 -12.20 -9.64
N MET A 274 1.00 -13.01 -9.61
CA MET A 274 1.34 -13.88 -10.74
C MET A 274 0.30 -14.97 -10.97
N GLU A 275 -0.20 -15.62 -9.92
CA GLU A 275 -1.26 -16.65 -10.04
C GLU A 275 -2.57 -16.08 -10.61
N LEU A 276 -2.85 -14.80 -10.37
CA LEU A 276 -4.05 -14.11 -10.86
C LEU A 276 -3.82 -13.34 -12.19
N GLY A 277 -2.64 -13.49 -12.81
CA GLY A 277 -2.29 -12.78 -14.05
C GLY A 277 -2.27 -11.26 -13.87
N ARG A 278 -1.96 -10.77 -12.68
CA ARG A 278 -1.88 -9.32 -12.38
C ARG A 278 -0.44 -8.84 -12.46
N GLU A 279 -0.27 -7.57 -12.85
CA GLU A 279 1.03 -6.90 -12.78
C GLU A 279 1.62 -6.98 -11.38
N THR A 280 2.90 -7.38 -11.27
CA THR A 280 3.64 -7.44 -10.00
C THR A 280 4.26 -6.09 -9.66
N GLU A 281 4.74 -5.95 -8.41
CA GLU A 281 5.47 -4.74 -7.97
C GLU A 281 7.00 -4.92 -8.07
N ILE A 282 7.48 -5.82 -8.92
CA ILE A 282 8.92 -6.14 -9.05
C ILE A 282 9.77 -4.90 -9.41
N GLU A 283 9.23 -3.98 -10.21
CA GLU A 283 9.90 -2.73 -10.57
C GLU A 283 10.15 -1.82 -9.35
N ALA A 284 9.14 -1.65 -8.51
CA ALA A 284 9.22 -0.79 -7.33
C ALA A 284 9.97 -1.46 -6.16
N ILE A 285 10.20 -2.77 -6.23
CA ILE A 285 10.93 -3.56 -5.22
C ILE A 285 12.36 -3.79 -5.70
N ASN A 286 12.62 -4.87 -6.44
CA ASN A 286 13.96 -5.20 -6.92
C ASN A 286 14.47 -4.18 -7.96
N GLY A 287 13.61 -3.68 -8.87
CA GLY A 287 13.99 -2.66 -9.83
C GLY A 287 14.50 -1.37 -9.17
N PHE A 288 13.85 -0.91 -8.09
CA PHE A 288 14.34 0.22 -7.29
C PHE A 288 15.71 -0.09 -6.67
N LEU A 289 15.90 -1.28 -6.08
CA LEU A 289 17.19 -1.72 -5.52
C LEU A 289 18.28 -1.68 -6.60
N LEU A 290 18.01 -2.23 -7.78
CA LEU A 290 18.94 -2.24 -8.91
C LEU A 290 19.34 -0.82 -9.34
N ALA A 291 18.37 0.08 -9.42
CA ALA A 291 18.62 1.48 -9.78
C ALA A 291 19.52 2.19 -8.76
N LYS A 292 19.32 1.92 -7.46
CA LYS A 292 20.17 2.46 -6.39
C LYS A 292 21.56 1.83 -6.41
N ALA A 293 21.67 0.52 -6.56
CA ALA A 293 22.95 -0.20 -6.70
C ALA A 293 23.79 0.36 -7.85
N ALA A 294 23.17 0.58 -9.02
CA ALA A 294 23.86 1.14 -10.18
C ALA A 294 24.43 2.55 -9.93
N ARG A 295 23.71 3.41 -9.19
CA ARG A 295 24.19 4.76 -8.82
C ARG A 295 25.44 4.71 -7.94
N HIS A 296 25.58 3.68 -7.12
CA HIS A 296 26.71 3.49 -6.22
C HIS A 296 27.80 2.55 -6.76
N GLY A 297 27.61 1.99 -7.98
CA GLY A 297 28.54 1.03 -8.55
C GLY A 297 28.59 -0.31 -7.81
N ILE A 298 27.53 -0.68 -7.12
CA ILE A 298 27.39 -1.92 -6.34
C ILE A 298 26.82 -3.01 -7.23
N ALA A 299 27.48 -4.18 -7.27
CA ALA A 299 26.97 -5.33 -7.99
C ALA A 299 25.92 -6.08 -7.13
N VAL A 300 24.74 -6.35 -7.72
CA VAL A 300 23.63 -7.08 -7.08
C VAL A 300 23.11 -8.20 -7.98
N PRO A 301 23.99 -9.19 -8.35
CA PRO A 301 23.67 -10.18 -9.37
C PRO A 301 22.49 -11.09 -9.02
N VAL A 302 22.28 -11.42 -7.74
CA VAL A 302 21.17 -12.29 -7.31
C VAL A 302 19.86 -11.56 -7.44
N ASN A 303 19.77 -10.33 -6.93
CA ASN A 303 18.57 -9.50 -7.08
C ASN A 303 18.28 -9.18 -8.54
N GLN A 304 19.29 -8.95 -9.37
CA GLN A 304 19.14 -8.75 -10.81
C GLN A 304 18.57 -9.97 -11.51
N GLY A 305 19.08 -11.18 -11.18
CA GLY A 305 18.56 -12.44 -11.72
C GLY A 305 17.10 -12.68 -11.35
N LEU A 306 16.73 -12.43 -10.09
CA LEU A 306 15.34 -12.53 -9.62
C LEU A 306 14.42 -11.54 -10.33
N TYR A 307 14.85 -10.29 -10.47
CA TYR A 307 14.10 -9.26 -11.19
C TYR A 307 13.81 -9.70 -12.63
N GLN A 308 14.82 -10.14 -13.37
CA GLN A 308 14.68 -10.60 -14.76
C GLN A 308 13.74 -11.80 -14.86
N ALA A 309 13.91 -12.80 -14.01
CA ALA A 309 13.09 -14.02 -14.01
C ALA A 309 11.60 -13.72 -13.75
N ILE A 310 11.29 -12.77 -12.86
CA ILE A 310 9.89 -12.33 -12.63
C ILE A 310 9.35 -11.59 -13.85
N LYS A 311 10.14 -10.70 -14.47
CA LYS A 311 9.73 -9.95 -15.68
C LYS A 311 9.39 -10.89 -16.84
N GLU A 312 10.26 -11.85 -17.11
CA GLU A 312 10.06 -12.85 -18.17
C GLU A 312 8.80 -13.68 -17.94
N LYS A 313 8.61 -14.20 -16.71
CA LYS A 313 7.40 -14.96 -16.38
C LYS A 313 6.11 -14.13 -16.46
N SER A 314 6.16 -12.86 -16.08
CA SER A 314 4.99 -11.98 -16.13
C SER A 314 4.59 -11.59 -17.56
N GLN A 315 5.50 -11.71 -18.54
CA GLN A 315 5.23 -11.44 -19.96
C GLN A 315 4.73 -12.68 -20.70
N ALA A 316 4.93 -13.87 -20.12
CA ALA A 316 4.56 -15.14 -20.75
C ALA A 316 3.12 -15.60 -20.42
N VAL A 317 2.40 -14.84 -19.61
CA VAL A 317 0.99 -15.05 -19.22
C VAL A 317 0.13 -14.02 -19.92
#